data_083803f0e5515224c90e0cac7d6b84ac
#
_entry.id   083803f0e5515224c90e0cac7d6b84ac
#
_cell.length_a   1.000
_cell.length_b   1.000
_cell.length_c   1.000
_cell.angle_alpha   90.00
_cell.angle_beta   90.00
_cell.angle_gamma   90.00
#
_symmetry.space_group_name_H-M   'P 1'
#
loop_
_entity.id
_entity.type
_entity.pdbx_description
1 polymer ?
#
loop_
_entity_poly.entity_id
_entity_poly.type
_entity_poly.pdbx_seq_one_letter_code
_entity_poly.pdbx_strand_id
1 'polypeptide(L)'
;MIHLESISRRQFLTHLISTAGSAALAGIAFADKVEFPPTRVITRGPRHHWFGYYDKLQFDPTSRYVLGMEVAFEHRSPKADDVIKVGMVDLQDQDRWIELGESSAWNWQQ
;
A
#
# COMPACT_ATOMS: atom_id res chain seq x y z
N MET A 1 32.68 -10.56 -58.27
CA MET A 1 33.42 -11.52 -57.41
C MET A 1 33.13 -11.13 -55.94
N ILE A 2 32.27 -11.84 -55.30
CA ILE A 2 31.88 -11.54 -53.91
C ILE A 2 32.83 -12.32 -53.00
N HIS A 3 33.62 -11.62 -52.20
CA HIS A 3 34.50 -12.21 -51.21
C HIS A 3 33.66 -12.55 -50.00
N LEU A 4 33.30 -13.82 -49.80
CA LEU A 4 32.73 -14.35 -48.57
C LEU A 4 33.89 -14.54 -47.58
N GLU A 5 34.08 -13.56 -46.71
CA GLU A 5 34.90 -13.75 -45.52
C GLU A 5 34.18 -14.73 -44.59
N SER A 6 34.82 -15.86 -44.36
CA SER A 6 34.33 -16.86 -43.42
C SER A 6 34.41 -16.33 -41.99
N ILE A 7 33.29 -15.92 -41.46
CA ILE A 7 33.17 -15.56 -40.03
C ILE A 7 33.52 -16.80 -39.18
N SER A 8 34.58 -16.70 -38.38
CA SER A 8 35.03 -17.75 -37.51
C SER A 8 33.89 -18.16 -36.54
N ARG A 9 33.73 -19.48 -36.32
CA ARG A 9 32.74 -20.01 -35.35
C ARG A 9 32.84 -19.35 -33.96
N ARG A 10 34.02 -18.92 -33.57
CA ARG A 10 34.23 -18.20 -32.29
C ARG A 10 33.58 -16.80 -32.29
N GLN A 11 33.67 -16.07 -33.40
CA GLN A 11 33.05 -14.74 -33.49
C GLN A 11 31.52 -14.82 -33.52
N PHE A 12 30.96 -15.84 -34.19
CA PHE A 12 29.52 -16.07 -34.20
C PHE A 12 28.98 -16.42 -32.82
N LEU A 13 29.67 -17.30 -32.04
CA LEU A 13 29.29 -17.64 -30.66
C LEU A 13 29.40 -16.47 -29.70
N THR A 14 30.42 -15.60 -29.87
CA THR A 14 30.58 -14.41 -29.03
C THR A 14 29.46 -13.40 -29.28
N HIS A 15 29.02 -13.22 -30.51
CA HIS A 15 27.90 -12.33 -30.84
C HIS A 15 26.56 -12.89 -30.32
N LEU A 16 26.30 -14.21 -30.40
CA LEU A 16 25.11 -14.85 -29.88
C LEU A 16 25.01 -14.75 -28.37
N ILE A 17 26.10 -14.95 -27.62
CA ILE A 17 26.17 -14.87 -26.17
C ILE A 17 25.91 -13.43 -25.70
N SER A 18 26.49 -12.43 -26.38
CA SER A 18 26.31 -11.01 -26.09
C SER A 18 24.84 -10.58 -26.28
N THR A 19 24.19 -11.00 -27.37
CA THR A 19 22.78 -10.69 -27.65
C THR A 19 21.83 -11.37 -26.67
N ALA A 20 22.07 -12.62 -26.31
CA ALA A 20 21.27 -13.35 -25.34
C ALA A 20 21.39 -12.76 -23.92
N GLY A 21 22.60 -12.34 -23.52
CA GLY A 21 22.83 -11.67 -22.23
C GLY A 21 22.11 -10.33 -22.12
N SER A 22 22.09 -9.53 -23.17
CA SER A 22 21.37 -8.25 -23.19
C SER A 22 19.86 -8.43 -23.12
N ALA A 23 19.29 -9.43 -23.79
CA ALA A 23 17.86 -9.73 -23.75
C ALA A 23 17.43 -10.23 -22.37
N ALA A 24 18.23 -11.07 -21.71
CA ALA A 24 17.96 -11.56 -20.35
C ALA A 24 17.98 -10.42 -19.31
N LEU A 25 18.94 -9.49 -19.39
CA LEU A 25 19.02 -8.31 -18.52
C LEU A 25 17.84 -7.35 -18.75
N ALA A 26 17.39 -7.13 -19.98
CA ALA A 26 16.21 -6.33 -20.27
C ALA A 26 14.93 -6.96 -19.72
N GLY A 27 14.77 -8.29 -19.79
CA GLY A 27 13.63 -9.02 -19.22
C GLY A 27 13.57 -8.93 -17.68
N ILE A 28 14.71 -8.99 -16.98
CA ILE A 28 14.80 -8.84 -15.52
C ILE A 28 14.46 -7.41 -15.10
N ALA A 29 14.89 -6.38 -15.83
CA ALA A 29 14.59 -4.97 -15.53
C ALA A 29 13.09 -4.64 -15.64
N PHE A 30 12.31 -5.36 -16.45
CA PHE A 30 10.85 -5.18 -16.55
C PHE A 30 10.07 -5.88 -15.46
N ALA A 31 10.63 -6.90 -14.78
CA ALA A 31 9.98 -7.65 -13.71
C ALA A 31 9.95 -6.90 -12.36
N ASP A 32 10.81 -5.88 -12.17
CA ASP A 32 11.00 -5.19 -10.90
C ASP A 32 10.12 -3.94 -10.69
N LYS A 33 9.27 -3.58 -11.62
CA LYS A 33 8.29 -2.50 -11.42
C LYS A 33 6.99 -3.03 -10.83
N VAL A 34 6.99 -3.31 -9.54
CA VAL A 34 5.75 -3.45 -8.79
C VAL A 34 5.17 -2.05 -8.60
N GLU A 35 4.16 -1.72 -9.38
CA GLU A 35 3.44 -0.47 -9.24
C GLU A 35 2.33 -0.67 -8.19
N PHE A 36 2.54 -0.09 -7.00
CA PHE A 36 1.53 -0.08 -5.96
C PHE A 36 0.43 0.95 -6.28
N PRO A 37 -0.83 0.68 -5.93
CA PRO A 37 -1.88 1.67 -6.07
C PRO A 37 -1.56 2.93 -5.24
N PRO A 38 -1.99 4.11 -5.69
CA PRO A 38 -1.77 5.34 -4.95
C PRO A 38 -2.41 5.27 -3.56
N THR A 39 -1.69 5.74 -2.55
CA THR A 39 -2.17 5.80 -1.17
C THR A 39 -2.26 7.24 -0.67
N ARG A 40 -3.18 7.50 0.23
CA ARG A 40 -3.39 8.79 0.85
C ARG A 40 -3.68 8.64 2.34
N VAL A 41 -3.04 9.47 3.16
CA VAL A 41 -3.34 9.57 4.59
C VAL A 41 -4.58 10.43 4.78
N ILE A 42 -5.57 9.91 5.50
CA ILE A 42 -6.86 10.58 5.75
C ILE A 42 -7.11 10.94 7.22
N THR A 43 -6.19 10.57 8.12
CA THR A 43 -6.25 10.97 9.54
C THR A 43 -4.95 11.66 9.95
N ARG A 44 -5.00 12.48 10.98
CA ARG A 44 -3.85 13.26 11.46
C ARG A 44 -3.69 13.15 12.97
N GLY A 45 -2.42 13.11 13.42
CA GLY A 45 -2.11 13.16 14.84
C GLY A 45 -2.60 14.45 15.54
N PRO A 46 -2.42 14.54 16.87
CA PRO A 46 -1.55 13.69 17.70
C PRO A 46 -2.18 12.37 18.17
N ARG A 47 -3.47 12.14 17.97
CA ARG A 47 -4.12 10.90 18.36
C ARG A 47 -3.91 9.81 17.31
N HIS A 48 -4.12 8.55 17.72
CA HIS A 48 -3.96 7.37 16.88
C HIS A 48 -5.31 6.93 16.36
N HIS A 49 -5.36 6.51 15.09
CA HIS A 49 -6.60 6.11 14.43
C HIS A 49 -6.44 4.74 13.81
N TRP A 50 -7.51 3.93 13.85
CA TRP A 50 -7.58 2.67 13.12
C TRP A 50 -9.00 2.40 12.65
N PHE A 51 -9.16 1.44 11.77
CA PHE A 51 -10.44 0.97 11.26
C PHE A 51 -10.81 -0.36 11.92
N GLY A 52 -12.05 -0.77 11.76
CA GLY A 52 -12.51 -2.08 12.18
C GLY A 52 -11.76 -3.23 11.47
N TYR A 53 -12.09 -4.45 11.84
CA TYR A 53 -11.47 -5.64 11.26
C TYR A 53 -11.68 -5.72 9.75
N TYR A 54 -10.78 -6.42 9.04
CA TYR A 54 -10.72 -6.44 7.58
C TYR A 54 -12.01 -6.91 6.87
N ASP A 55 -12.90 -7.60 7.56
CA ASP A 55 -14.20 -8.05 7.04
C ASP A 55 -15.31 -6.98 7.16
N LYS A 56 -15.01 -5.81 7.72
CA LYS A 56 -15.96 -4.72 7.88
C LYS A 56 -15.85 -3.71 6.75
N LEU A 57 -16.99 -3.19 6.33
CA LEU A 57 -17.03 -2.08 5.40
C LEU A 57 -16.77 -0.78 6.17
N GLN A 58 -15.64 -0.13 5.87
CA GLN A 58 -15.27 1.14 6.49
C GLN A 58 -15.93 2.33 5.80
N PHE A 59 -16.18 2.23 4.49
CA PHE A 59 -16.80 3.30 3.71
C PHE A 59 -18.31 3.22 3.75
N ASP A 60 -18.95 4.39 3.83
CA ASP A 60 -20.37 4.51 3.58
C ASP A 60 -20.72 4.26 2.09
N PRO A 61 -21.99 4.00 1.73
CA PRO A 61 -22.38 3.73 0.35
C PRO A 61 -22.04 4.85 -0.64
N THR A 62 -21.89 6.08 -0.18
CA THR A 62 -21.52 7.23 -1.03
C THR A 62 -20.01 7.39 -1.21
N SER A 63 -19.20 6.60 -0.50
CA SER A 63 -17.74 6.72 -0.44
C SER A 63 -17.24 8.09 0.03
N ARG A 64 -18.07 8.82 0.77
CA ARG A 64 -17.74 10.11 1.34
C ARG A 64 -17.18 9.98 2.75
N TYR A 65 -17.77 9.10 3.56
CA TYR A 65 -17.40 8.92 4.96
C TYR A 65 -16.66 7.61 5.17
N VAL A 66 -15.63 7.64 5.99
CA VAL A 66 -14.87 6.47 6.42
C VAL A 66 -15.01 6.33 7.93
N LEU A 67 -15.64 5.25 8.40
CA LEU A 67 -15.76 4.94 9.82
C LEU A 67 -14.39 4.58 10.41
N GLY A 68 -14.17 4.98 11.65
CA GLY A 68 -12.92 4.66 12.34
C GLY A 68 -13.01 4.89 13.84
N MET A 69 -11.95 4.56 14.51
CA MET A 69 -11.76 4.74 15.95
C MET A 69 -10.55 5.64 16.20
N GLU A 70 -10.58 6.35 17.31
CA GLU A 70 -9.52 7.23 17.78
C GLU A 70 -9.17 6.94 19.24
N VAL A 71 -7.88 6.87 19.56
CA VAL A 71 -7.37 6.65 20.91
C VAL A 71 -6.16 7.52 21.20
N ALA A 72 -5.89 7.76 22.49
CA ALA A 72 -4.78 8.62 22.92
C ALA A 72 -3.43 7.88 23.09
N PHE A 73 -3.39 6.56 22.91
CA PHE A 73 -2.19 5.75 23.18
C PHE A 73 -2.00 4.62 22.15
N GLU A 74 -0.80 4.09 22.07
CA GLU A 74 -0.42 2.91 21.33
C GLU A 74 0.53 2.02 22.16
N HIS A 75 0.94 0.89 21.58
CA HIS A 75 1.99 -0.01 22.09
C HIS A 75 1.73 -0.63 23.46
N ARG A 76 0.47 -0.73 23.87
CA ARG A 76 0.06 -1.48 25.07
C ARG A 76 -1.33 -2.11 24.87
N SER A 77 -1.63 -3.11 25.67
CA SER A 77 -2.98 -3.67 25.71
C SER A 77 -3.96 -2.67 26.34
N PRO A 78 -5.23 -2.64 25.87
CA PRO A 78 -6.29 -1.88 26.52
C PRO A 78 -6.54 -2.34 27.95
N LYS A 79 -6.91 -1.40 28.81
CA LYS A 79 -7.43 -1.66 30.16
C LYS A 79 -8.94 -1.49 30.14
N ALA A 80 -9.62 -2.01 31.16
CA ALA A 80 -11.09 -1.96 31.27
C ALA A 80 -11.67 -0.54 31.32
N ASP A 81 -10.88 0.43 31.76
CA ASP A 81 -11.23 1.86 31.86
C ASP A 81 -10.75 2.71 30.68
N ASP A 82 -10.05 2.12 29.71
CA ASP A 82 -9.66 2.84 28.52
C ASP A 82 -10.87 3.07 27.60
N VAL A 83 -11.11 4.31 27.25
CA VAL A 83 -12.18 4.74 26.36
C VAL A 83 -11.61 5.16 25.02
N ILE A 84 -12.28 4.73 23.96
CA ILE A 84 -12.01 5.22 22.60
C ILE A 84 -13.11 6.14 22.11
N LYS A 85 -12.80 6.93 21.12
CA LYS A 85 -13.80 7.65 20.33
C LYS A 85 -14.13 6.85 19.09
N VAL A 86 -15.41 6.77 18.78
CA VAL A 86 -15.93 6.25 17.53
C VAL A 86 -16.31 7.42 16.66
N GLY A 87 -15.90 7.41 15.41
CA GLY A 87 -16.12 8.55 14.54
C GLY A 87 -16.03 8.19 13.05
N MET A 88 -15.99 9.22 12.24
CA MET A 88 -15.82 9.09 10.82
C MET A 88 -15.00 10.24 10.26
N VAL A 89 -14.36 10.00 9.13
CA VAL A 89 -13.63 11.00 8.35
C VAL A 89 -14.50 11.43 7.19
N ASP A 90 -14.73 12.74 7.02
CA ASP A 90 -15.38 13.30 5.83
C ASP A 90 -14.33 13.58 4.75
N LEU A 91 -14.27 12.69 3.75
CA LEU A 91 -13.30 12.79 2.66
C LEU A 91 -13.51 13.99 1.73
N GLN A 92 -14.66 14.62 1.77
CA GLN A 92 -15.01 15.80 0.96
C GLN A 92 -14.86 17.10 1.71
N ASP A 93 -14.63 17.06 3.03
CA ASP A 93 -14.41 18.22 3.88
C ASP A 93 -13.01 18.16 4.53
N GLN A 94 -11.97 18.20 3.69
CA GLN A 94 -10.55 18.23 4.09
C GLN A 94 -10.14 17.09 5.05
N ASP A 95 -10.75 15.92 4.91
CA ASP A 95 -10.56 14.75 5.79
C ASP A 95 -10.86 15.08 7.27
N ARG A 96 -11.90 15.87 7.51
CA ARG A 96 -12.30 16.27 8.85
C ARG A 96 -12.82 15.08 9.65
N TRP A 97 -12.26 14.90 10.85
CA TRP A 97 -12.76 13.94 11.82
C TRP A 97 -14.07 14.43 12.44
N ILE A 98 -15.08 13.55 12.46
CA ILE A 98 -16.38 13.76 13.08
C ILE A 98 -16.56 12.72 14.16
N GLU A 99 -16.56 13.14 15.42
CA GLU A 99 -16.82 12.25 16.54
C GLU A 99 -18.30 11.89 16.60
N LEU A 100 -18.61 10.62 16.71
CA LEU A 100 -19.98 10.08 16.83
C LEU A 100 -20.30 9.64 18.25
N GLY A 101 -19.31 9.25 19.04
CA GLY A 101 -19.49 8.81 20.40
C GLY A 101 -18.23 8.16 20.98
N GLU A 102 -18.39 7.54 22.16
CA GLU A 102 -17.32 6.89 22.89
C GLU A 102 -17.69 5.44 23.24
N SER A 103 -16.68 4.60 23.43
CA SER A 103 -16.86 3.21 23.87
C SER A 103 -15.74 2.77 24.80
N SER A 104 -16.10 2.05 25.86
CA SER A 104 -15.16 1.26 26.67
C SER A 104 -15.13 -0.22 26.29
N ALA A 105 -16.06 -0.66 25.44
CA ALA A 105 -16.13 -2.03 24.93
C ALA A 105 -15.41 -2.12 23.57
N TRP A 106 -14.11 -2.28 23.60
CA TRP A 106 -13.28 -2.30 22.40
C TRP A 106 -12.00 -3.12 22.56
N ASN A 107 -11.39 -3.46 21.47
CA ASN A 107 -10.03 -3.98 21.37
C ASN A 107 -9.36 -3.45 20.09
N TRP A 108 -8.07 -3.75 19.86
CA TRP A 108 -7.35 -3.24 18.69
C TRP A 108 -7.87 -3.74 17.32
N GLN A 109 -8.78 -4.67 17.30
CA GLN A 109 -9.37 -5.22 16.09
C GLN A 109 -10.83 -4.80 15.86
N GLN A 110 -11.45 -4.20 16.87
CA GLN A 110 -12.87 -3.82 16.83
C GLN A 110 -13.10 -2.48 17.51
#